data_34b2148e0db61166054affef9350ecd5
#
_entry.id   34b2148e0db61166054affef9350ecd5
#
_cell.length_a   1.000
_cell.length_b   1.000
_cell.length_c   1.000
_cell.angle_alpha   90.00
_cell.angle_beta   90.00
_cell.angle_gamma   90.00
#
_symmetry.space_group_name_H-M   'P 1'
#
loop_
_entity.id
_entity.type
_entity.pdbx_description
1 polymer ?
#
loop_
_entity_poly.entity_id
_entity_poly.type
_entity_poly.pdbx_seq_one_letter_code
_entity_poly.pdbx_strand_id
1 'polypeptide(L)'
;HKLSSYFEENEKFDIIYSSACFEHFAMPWIVATEIAKLLKVGGFVFVETHFSYSSHERPWHFFQFSDMALKVLFSEALGFECVEAGLSNPIVGRFSSLADSYLINRPVRGLYCHSEYLGKKIRDVKNFDWGQIDLENVVGKTKYPEPKA
;
A
#
# COMPACT_ATOMS: atom_id res chain seq x y z
N HIS A 1 4.80 5.79 15.44
CA HIS A 1 4.33 6.26 14.14
C HIS A 1 4.80 7.67 13.75
N LYS A 2 5.67 8.30 14.54
CA LYS A 2 6.26 9.62 14.23
C LYS A 2 7.70 9.43 13.74
N LEU A 3 7.89 8.84 12.57
CA LEU A 3 9.22 8.58 12.02
C LEU A 3 10.04 9.86 11.88
N SER A 4 9.41 10.94 11.43
CA SER A 4 10.08 12.23 11.26
C SER A 4 10.67 12.81 12.54
N SER A 5 10.15 12.43 13.72
CA SER A 5 10.68 12.92 15.01
C SER A 5 12.05 12.34 15.40
N TYR A 6 12.54 11.33 14.70
CA TYR A 6 13.87 10.74 14.90
C TYR A 6 14.96 11.42 14.06
N PHE A 7 14.60 12.37 13.20
CA PHE A 7 15.49 13.06 12.28
C PHE A 7 15.44 14.57 12.53
N GLU A 8 16.50 15.29 12.17
CA GLU A 8 16.51 16.74 12.23
C GLU A 8 15.52 17.32 11.21
N GLU A 9 15.00 18.52 11.47
CA GLU A 9 13.93 19.16 10.66
C GLU A 9 14.28 19.28 9.18
N ASN A 10 15.55 19.43 8.85
CA ASN A 10 16.06 19.55 7.48
C ASN A 10 16.62 18.23 6.91
N GLU A 11 16.59 17.15 7.67
CA GLU A 11 17.12 15.87 7.22
C GLU A 11 16.09 15.18 6.34
N LYS A 12 16.40 15.07 5.05
CA LYS A 12 15.54 14.43 4.05
C LYS A 12 16.33 13.48 3.17
N PHE A 13 15.65 12.42 2.73
CA PHE A 13 16.22 11.34 1.95
C PHE A 13 15.89 11.48 0.45
N ASP A 14 16.79 11.00 -0.40
CA ASP A 14 16.56 10.88 -1.84
C ASP A 14 15.73 9.64 -2.17
N ILE A 15 15.88 8.58 -1.36
CA ILE A 15 15.17 7.30 -1.52
C ILE A 15 14.74 6.80 -0.16
N ILE A 16 13.50 6.32 -0.06
CA ILE A 16 12.99 5.55 1.07
C ILE A 16 12.54 4.19 0.53
N TYR A 17 13.08 3.13 1.11
CA TYR A 17 12.79 1.75 0.74
C TYR A 17 12.16 1.02 1.93
N SER A 18 11.08 0.28 1.67
CA SER A 18 10.42 -0.56 2.66
C SER A 18 10.07 -1.90 2.01
N SER A 19 10.55 -2.99 2.60
CA SER A 19 10.22 -4.36 2.19
C SER A 19 9.74 -5.13 3.40
N ALA A 20 8.62 -5.85 3.28
CA ALA A 20 8.00 -6.69 4.31
C ALA A 20 7.85 -5.97 5.67
N CYS A 21 7.36 -4.73 5.65
CA CYS A 21 7.17 -3.90 6.85
C CYS A 21 5.77 -3.31 6.97
N PHE A 22 5.13 -2.95 5.85
CA PHE A 22 3.85 -2.23 5.87
C PHE A 22 2.73 -3.05 6.49
N GLU A 23 2.76 -4.36 6.35
CA GLU A 23 1.83 -5.31 6.97
C GLU A 23 1.85 -5.29 8.50
N HIS A 24 2.95 -4.80 9.09
CA HIS A 24 3.16 -4.71 10.54
C HIS A 24 2.87 -3.33 11.11
N PHE A 25 2.48 -2.36 10.31
CA PHE A 25 2.06 -1.05 10.79
C PHE A 25 0.56 -1.03 11.09
N ALA A 26 0.20 -0.79 12.35
CA ALA A 26 -1.21 -0.68 12.75
C ALA A 26 -1.92 0.52 12.10
N MET A 27 -1.18 1.56 11.68
CA MET A 27 -1.69 2.77 11.04
C MET A 27 -0.80 3.14 9.83
N PRO A 28 -0.85 2.37 8.74
CA PRO A 28 0.03 2.56 7.58
C PRO A 28 -0.17 3.93 6.90
N TRP A 29 -1.36 4.51 6.98
CA TRP A 29 -1.65 5.86 6.48
C TRP A 29 -0.85 6.96 7.22
N ILE A 30 -0.62 6.80 8.52
CA ILE A 30 0.25 7.72 9.28
C ILE A 30 1.70 7.55 8.82
N VAL A 31 2.15 6.31 8.62
CA VAL A 31 3.50 6.03 8.12
C VAL A 31 3.72 6.63 6.74
N ALA A 32 2.73 6.55 5.84
CA ALA A 32 2.81 7.17 4.51
C ALA A 32 2.98 8.70 4.61
N THR A 33 2.25 9.38 5.51
CA THR A 33 2.42 10.81 5.72
C THR A 33 3.79 11.17 6.30
N GLU A 34 4.35 10.35 7.18
CA GLU A 34 5.70 10.55 7.72
C GLU A 34 6.78 10.34 6.64
N ILE A 35 6.63 9.32 5.79
CA ILE A 35 7.50 9.11 4.63
C ILE A 35 7.46 10.34 3.70
N ALA A 36 6.27 10.89 3.45
CA ALA A 36 6.13 12.10 2.64
C ALA A 36 6.89 13.31 3.22
N LYS A 37 6.97 13.44 4.54
CA LYS A 37 7.75 14.51 5.20
C LYS A 37 9.25 14.29 5.07
N LEU A 38 9.71 13.05 5.15
CA LEU A 38 11.13 12.67 5.16
C LEU A 38 11.74 12.62 3.75
N LEU A 39 10.94 12.49 2.70
CA LEU A 39 11.44 12.38 1.34
C LEU A 39 11.61 13.76 0.70
N LYS A 40 12.70 13.98 -0.01
CA LYS A 40 12.91 15.17 -0.84
C LYS A 40 11.92 15.23 -1.99
N VAL A 41 11.54 16.41 -2.43
CA VAL A 41 10.87 16.59 -3.73
C VAL A 41 11.82 16.10 -4.83
N GLY A 42 11.32 15.26 -5.73
CA GLY A 42 12.12 14.54 -6.73
C GLY A 42 12.65 13.18 -6.27
N GLY A 43 12.60 12.88 -4.97
CA GLY A 43 12.99 11.59 -4.40
C GLY A 43 11.97 10.48 -4.64
N PHE A 44 12.36 9.24 -4.36
CA PHE A 44 11.57 8.05 -4.63
C PHE A 44 11.25 7.27 -3.36
N VAL A 45 10.03 6.74 -3.30
CA VAL A 45 9.62 5.73 -2.34
C VAL A 45 9.38 4.42 -3.07
N PHE A 46 9.95 3.33 -2.56
CA PHE A 46 9.61 1.98 -2.97
C PHE A 46 9.05 1.20 -1.78
N VAL A 47 7.90 0.59 -1.97
CA VAL A 47 7.25 -0.28 -0.99
C VAL A 47 6.97 -1.62 -1.63
N GLU A 48 7.47 -2.67 -1.00
CA GLU A 48 7.07 -4.07 -1.22
C GLU A 48 6.44 -4.59 0.08
N THR A 49 5.28 -5.21 -0.02
CA THR A 49 4.59 -5.79 1.15
C THR A 49 3.73 -6.97 0.72
N HIS A 50 3.14 -7.70 1.66
CA HIS A 50 2.39 -8.89 1.32
C HIS A 50 0.99 -8.57 0.77
N PHE A 51 0.66 -9.14 -0.40
CA PHE A 51 -0.71 -9.22 -0.92
C PHE A 51 -1.41 -10.48 -0.41
N SER A 52 -0.71 -11.63 -0.41
CA SER A 52 -1.23 -12.89 0.11
C SER A 52 -0.09 -13.74 0.65
N TYR A 53 0.01 -13.80 1.95
CA TYR A 53 1.05 -14.56 2.64
C TYR A 53 0.50 -15.18 3.93
N SER A 54 1.23 -16.16 4.48
CA SER A 54 0.86 -16.75 5.76
C SER A 54 0.86 -15.70 6.88
N SER A 55 -0.07 -15.83 7.81
CA SER A 55 -0.06 -15.01 9.03
C SER A 55 1.23 -15.29 9.82
N HIS A 56 2.02 -14.24 10.10
CA HIS A 56 3.30 -14.30 10.78
C HIS A 56 3.46 -13.11 11.72
N GLU A 57 4.48 -13.10 12.56
CA GLU A 57 4.81 -12.04 13.52
C GLU A 57 3.59 -11.59 14.37
N ARG A 58 2.67 -12.52 14.66
CA ARG A 58 1.50 -12.23 15.51
C ARG A 58 1.93 -11.87 16.94
N PRO A 59 1.29 -10.86 17.58
CA PRO A 59 0.07 -10.16 17.15
C PRO A 59 0.29 -8.94 16.24
N TRP A 60 1.47 -8.70 15.70
CA TRP A 60 1.85 -7.50 14.95
C TRP A 60 1.70 -7.66 13.43
N HIS A 61 0.80 -8.50 12.96
CA HIS A 61 0.41 -8.63 11.55
C HIS A 61 -1.00 -8.07 11.37
N PHE A 62 -1.11 -6.86 10.81
CA PHE A 62 -2.37 -6.11 10.74
C PHE A 62 -3.01 -6.14 9.38
N PHE A 63 -2.23 -6.11 8.29
CA PHE A 63 -2.74 -5.94 6.93
C PHE A 63 -2.09 -6.88 5.93
N GLN A 64 -2.81 -7.09 4.83
CA GLN A 64 -2.28 -7.52 3.54
C GLN A 64 -2.77 -6.48 2.51
N PHE A 65 -1.87 -6.00 1.65
CA PHE A 65 -2.13 -4.86 0.78
C PHE A 65 -2.27 -5.31 -0.68
N SER A 66 -3.22 -4.72 -1.40
CA SER A 66 -3.17 -4.71 -2.85
C SER A 66 -2.29 -3.57 -3.35
N ASP A 67 -1.85 -3.65 -4.61
CA ASP A 67 -1.20 -2.55 -5.31
C ASP A 67 -2.09 -1.29 -5.36
N MET A 68 -3.41 -1.47 -5.45
CA MET A 68 -4.38 -0.37 -5.38
C MET A 68 -4.37 0.33 -4.01
N ALA A 69 -4.24 -0.43 -2.92
CA ALA A 69 -4.12 0.16 -1.59
C ALA A 69 -2.84 1.00 -1.45
N LEU A 70 -1.72 0.54 -2.02
CA LEU A 70 -0.47 1.30 -2.04
C LEU A 70 -0.58 2.58 -2.88
N LYS A 71 -1.28 2.56 -4.02
CA LYS A 71 -1.59 3.77 -4.81
C LYS A 71 -2.39 4.80 -4.01
N VAL A 72 -3.33 4.36 -3.18
CA VAL A 72 -4.11 5.25 -2.32
C VAL A 72 -3.23 5.85 -1.23
N LEU A 73 -2.39 5.04 -0.58
CA LEU A 73 -1.48 5.51 0.47
C LEU A 73 -0.49 6.56 -0.03
N PHE A 74 0.02 6.39 -1.26
CA PHE A 74 1.00 7.29 -1.89
C PHE A 74 0.40 7.98 -3.11
N SER A 75 -0.79 8.55 -2.94
CA SER A 75 -1.52 9.22 -4.01
C SER A 75 -0.97 10.61 -4.34
N GLU A 76 -1.41 11.16 -5.46
CA GLU A 76 -1.09 12.53 -5.87
C GLU A 76 -1.56 13.57 -4.84
N ALA A 77 -2.66 13.29 -4.11
CA ALA A 77 -3.12 14.14 -3.03
C ALA A 77 -2.07 14.28 -1.90
N LEU A 78 -1.29 13.23 -1.64
CA LEU A 78 -0.16 13.24 -0.69
C LEU A 78 1.15 13.76 -1.33
N GLY A 79 1.14 14.11 -2.61
CA GLY A 79 2.27 14.67 -3.34
C GLY A 79 3.13 13.65 -4.09
N PHE A 80 2.60 12.46 -4.39
CA PHE A 80 3.30 11.41 -5.13
C PHE A 80 2.72 11.19 -6.52
N GLU A 81 3.59 10.97 -7.49
CA GLU A 81 3.30 10.40 -8.78
C GLU A 81 3.60 8.91 -8.72
N CYS A 82 2.63 8.06 -9.08
CA CYS A 82 2.84 6.63 -9.20
C CYS A 82 3.65 6.35 -10.48
N VAL A 83 4.88 5.88 -10.33
CA VAL A 83 5.72 5.47 -11.47
C VAL A 83 5.32 4.06 -11.92
N GLU A 84 5.18 3.14 -10.97
CA GLU A 84 4.78 1.77 -11.22
C GLU A 84 4.11 1.18 -9.98
N ALA A 85 3.11 0.33 -10.17
CA ALA A 85 2.53 -0.48 -9.11
C ALA A 85 1.97 -1.77 -9.69
N GLY A 86 2.09 -2.86 -8.94
CA GLY A 86 1.66 -4.16 -9.41
C GLY A 86 1.75 -5.25 -8.37
N LEU A 87 1.44 -6.46 -8.81
CA LEU A 87 1.52 -7.68 -8.01
C LEU A 87 2.64 -8.56 -8.56
N SER A 88 3.45 -9.15 -7.68
CA SER A 88 4.56 -10.03 -8.05
C SER A 88 4.52 -11.36 -7.33
N ASN A 89 5.39 -12.28 -7.76
CA ASN A 89 5.52 -13.63 -7.21
C ASN A 89 4.18 -14.40 -7.20
N PRO A 90 3.67 -14.80 -8.39
CA PRO A 90 2.41 -15.52 -8.51
C PRO A 90 2.43 -16.85 -7.73
N ILE A 91 1.34 -17.12 -7.03
CA ILE A 91 1.16 -18.31 -6.21
C ILE A 91 0.15 -19.25 -6.91
N VAL A 92 0.46 -20.53 -6.98
CA VAL A 92 -0.49 -21.57 -7.38
C VAL A 92 -1.10 -22.17 -6.12
N GLY A 93 -2.41 -22.03 -5.97
CA GLY A 93 -3.13 -22.50 -4.79
C GLY A 93 -4.46 -23.16 -5.11
N ARG A 94 -4.97 -23.88 -4.13
CA ARG A 94 -6.32 -24.48 -4.15
C ARG A 94 -6.98 -24.31 -2.80
N PHE A 95 -8.31 -24.18 -2.80
CA PHE A 95 -9.07 -24.24 -1.58
C PHE A 95 -8.97 -25.63 -0.96
N SER A 96 -8.82 -25.69 0.36
CA SER A 96 -8.70 -26.94 1.09
C SER A 96 -10.02 -27.72 1.13
N SER A 97 -9.97 -28.96 1.59
CA SER A 97 -11.16 -29.77 1.86
C SER A 97 -12.04 -29.25 3.02
N LEU A 98 -11.52 -28.26 3.79
CA LEU A 98 -12.24 -27.61 4.88
C LEU A 98 -12.95 -26.33 4.44
N ALA A 99 -12.84 -25.95 3.16
CA ALA A 99 -13.54 -24.80 2.61
C ALA A 99 -15.04 -25.10 2.44
N ASP A 100 -15.82 -24.04 2.21
CA ASP A 100 -17.23 -24.18 1.85
C ASP A 100 -17.40 -25.09 0.63
N SER A 101 -18.50 -25.86 0.59
CA SER A 101 -18.73 -26.95 -0.37
C SER A 101 -18.53 -26.51 -1.84
N TYR A 102 -18.89 -25.27 -2.20
CA TYR A 102 -18.75 -24.74 -3.55
C TYR A 102 -17.31 -24.33 -3.92
N LEU A 103 -16.41 -24.27 -2.94
CA LEU A 103 -14.99 -23.88 -3.10
C LEU A 103 -14.03 -25.09 -3.05
N ILE A 104 -14.43 -26.20 -2.44
CA ILE A 104 -13.54 -27.36 -2.20
C ILE A 104 -12.75 -27.72 -3.45
N ASN A 105 -11.42 -27.79 -3.32
CA ASN A 105 -10.45 -28.15 -4.36
C ASN A 105 -10.44 -27.22 -5.59
N ARG A 106 -11.20 -26.13 -5.61
CA ARG A 106 -11.14 -25.18 -6.71
C ARG A 106 -9.80 -24.43 -6.71
N PRO A 107 -9.23 -24.15 -7.89
CA PRO A 107 -8.02 -23.35 -7.99
C PRO A 107 -8.30 -21.90 -7.56
N VAL A 108 -7.37 -21.32 -6.84
CA VAL A 108 -7.34 -19.87 -6.58
C VAL A 108 -6.63 -19.21 -7.76
N ARG A 109 -7.29 -18.23 -8.40
CA ARG A 109 -6.74 -17.46 -9.51
C ARG A 109 -6.38 -16.05 -9.04
N GLY A 110 -5.35 -15.47 -9.67
CA GLY A 110 -4.92 -14.09 -9.32
C GLY A 110 -4.33 -13.99 -7.91
N LEU A 111 -3.69 -15.05 -7.43
CA LEU A 111 -3.02 -15.08 -6.14
C LEU A 111 -1.54 -14.74 -6.33
N TYR A 112 -1.07 -13.73 -5.61
CA TYR A 112 0.31 -13.25 -5.65
C TYR A 112 0.83 -13.09 -4.23
N CYS A 113 2.15 -13.25 -4.04
CA CYS A 113 2.76 -13.09 -2.71
C CYS A 113 2.86 -11.61 -2.34
N HIS A 114 3.37 -10.79 -3.25
CA HIS A 114 3.68 -9.39 -2.97
C HIS A 114 2.84 -8.42 -3.79
N SER A 115 2.64 -7.25 -3.22
CA SER A 115 2.26 -6.01 -3.90
C SER A 115 3.41 -5.02 -3.80
N GLU A 116 3.64 -4.30 -4.88
CA GLU A 116 4.75 -3.39 -5.03
C GLU A 116 4.28 -2.02 -5.51
N TYR A 117 4.97 -0.98 -5.07
CA TYR A 117 4.71 0.39 -5.46
C TYR A 117 6.02 1.17 -5.54
N LEU A 118 6.23 1.84 -6.65
CA LEU A 118 7.28 2.83 -6.86
C LEU A 118 6.62 4.19 -7.10
N GLY A 119 6.90 5.15 -6.25
CA GLY A 119 6.40 6.51 -6.37
C GLY A 119 7.51 7.55 -6.36
N LYS A 120 7.31 8.63 -7.11
CA LYS A 120 8.17 9.81 -7.08
C LYS A 120 7.46 10.93 -6.34
N LYS A 121 8.12 11.54 -5.38
CA LYS A 121 7.57 12.72 -4.72
C LYS A 121 7.67 13.93 -5.65
N ILE A 122 6.53 14.51 -6.01
CA ILE A 122 6.46 15.65 -6.95
C ILE A 122 6.28 17.00 -6.26
N ARG A 123 5.77 17.00 -5.01
CA ARG A 123 5.59 18.23 -4.22
C ARG A 123 5.48 17.95 -2.73
N ASP A 124 5.74 18.97 -1.91
CA ASP A 124 5.34 18.96 -0.50
C ASP A 124 3.85 19.34 -0.38
N VAL A 125 3.11 18.61 0.46
CA VAL A 125 1.71 18.89 0.75
C VAL A 125 1.59 19.34 2.20
N LYS A 126 1.06 20.55 2.40
CA LYS A 126 0.72 21.10 3.71
C LYS A 126 -0.76 20.77 4.00
N ASN A 127 -1.06 20.41 5.25
CA ASN A 127 -2.43 20.16 5.72
C ASN A 127 -3.14 19.07 4.89
N PHE A 128 -2.44 17.96 4.65
CA PHE A 128 -3.02 16.81 3.95
C PHE A 128 -4.18 16.20 4.75
N ASP A 129 -5.26 15.90 4.04
CA ASP A 129 -6.44 15.23 4.57
C ASP A 129 -6.78 13.99 3.71
N TRP A 130 -6.91 12.85 4.34
CA TRP A 130 -7.27 11.58 3.68
C TRP A 130 -8.64 11.64 3.00
N GLY A 131 -9.56 12.47 3.47
CA GLY A 131 -10.87 12.68 2.87
C GLY A 131 -10.84 13.42 1.52
N GLN A 132 -9.70 14.01 1.14
CA GLN A 132 -9.52 14.72 -0.13
C GLN A 132 -9.05 13.84 -1.28
N ILE A 133 -8.83 12.54 -1.05
CA ILE A 133 -8.38 11.62 -2.09
C ILE A 133 -9.55 11.32 -3.03
N ASP A 134 -9.38 11.65 -4.30
CA ASP A 134 -10.27 11.20 -5.37
C ASP A 134 -9.90 9.77 -5.77
N LEU A 135 -10.64 8.80 -5.24
CA LEU A 135 -10.38 7.37 -5.47
C LEU A 135 -10.54 6.98 -6.94
N GLU A 136 -11.47 7.58 -7.68
CA GLU A 136 -11.66 7.28 -9.10
C GLU A 136 -10.44 7.69 -9.93
N ASN A 137 -9.82 8.81 -9.59
CA ASN A 137 -8.58 9.25 -10.24
C ASN A 137 -7.38 8.37 -9.86
N VAL A 138 -7.34 7.83 -8.65
CA VAL A 138 -6.20 7.01 -8.17
C VAL A 138 -6.27 5.57 -8.69
N VAL A 139 -7.44 4.92 -8.60
CA VAL A 139 -7.57 3.48 -8.85
C VAL A 139 -8.57 3.15 -9.97
N GLY A 140 -9.22 4.16 -10.53
CA GLY A 140 -10.25 3.98 -11.57
C GLY A 140 -11.65 3.73 -11.01
N LYS A 141 -12.62 3.72 -11.94
CA LYS A 141 -14.03 3.55 -11.58
C LYS A 141 -14.31 2.13 -11.09
N THR A 142 -15.11 2.03 -10.03
CA THR A 142 -15.62 0.75 -9.59
C THR A 142 -16.62 0.16 -10.57
N LYS A 143 -16.66 -1.18 -10.67
CA LYS A 143 -17.72 -1.91 -11.41
C LYS A 143 -18.93 -2.23 -10.53
N TYR A 144 -18.86 -1.93 -9.24
CA TYR A 144 -20.00 -2.11 -8.36
C TYR A 144 -21.02 -0.98 -8.58
N PRO A 145 -22.33 -1.28 -8.55
CA PRO A 145 -23.35 -0.25 -8.64
C PRO A 145 -23.22 0.72 -7.47
N GLU A 146 -23.43 2.01 -7.76
CA GLU A 146 -23.51 3.02 -6.72
C GLU A 146 -24.62 2.68 -5.72
N PRO A 147 -24.44 2.95 -4.41
CA PRO A 147 -25.53 2.82 -3.45
C PRO A 147 -26.69 3.69 -3.90
N LYS A 148 -27.88 3.10 -3.98
CA LYS A 148 -29.10 3.90 -4.23
C LYS A 148 -29.29 4.82 -3.02
N ALA A 149 -29.32 6.13 -3.29
CA ALA A 149 -29.62 7.15 -2.29
C ALA A 149 -31.03 6.95 -1.69
#